data_35570579c974f760d8c41283cf879897
#
_entry.id   35570579c974f760d8c41283cf879897
#
_cell.length_a   1.000
_cell.length_b   1.000
_cell.length_c   1.000
_cell.angle_alpha   90.00
_cell.angle_beta   90.00
_cell.angle_gamma   90.00
#
_symmetry.space_group_name_H-M   'P 1'
#
loop_
_entity.id
_entity.type
_entity.pdbx_description
1 polymer ?
#
loop_
_entity_poly.entity_id
_entity_poly.type
_entity_poly.pdbx_seq_one_letter_code
_entity_poly.pdbx_strand_id
1 'polypeptide(L)'
;MTSAKYAFVSAYLKGAEAKILTSEHINRMSKTPSLQDVLEAVKDTDIGGYLEEAVIKTFDDADKYLWRYFGERLERLKGLKLVPADILKVLDAYIVKYDVLNIKAALQGIPTGKKANMIPVGVIHGHGLLDELSGAENVDAIKKVLVESKLGAYASVLEEYTEGTKSKFLGEARLDRAYYTNLLSMAKSIQDGFLLAKAFSIMIDMANLQLINRAIIEGIGSEADEFVISDGYMISDTVAKDLISHKLADIPGALGGTQYQGIAEEVVASYSRTKSVTAVEEVIDKHKFRLLREMLSPRVLTPLVVAWYLIVKESEIRNLRLVLKATFDNIPVEEIKDYLVFSS
;
A
#
# COMPACT_ATOMS: atom_id res chain seq x y z
N MET A 1 -5.48 -11.65 -29.69
CA MET A 1 -5.96 -12.83 -28.94
C MET A 1 -5.76 -12.74 -27.42
N THR A 2 -5.17 -11.68 -26.92
CA THR A 2 -4.94 -11.43 -25.48
C THR A 2 -6.23 -11.28 -24.67
N SER A 3 -7.27 -10.70 -25.22
CA SER A 3 -8.54 -10.43 -24.54
C SER A 3 -9.30 -11.70 -24.04
N ALA A 4 -9.24 -12.80 -24.79
CA ALA A 4 -9.94 -14.04 -24.41
C ALA A 4 -9.32 -14.69 -23.14
N LYS A 5 -8.00 -14.57 -22.95
CA LYS A 5 -7.28 -15.08 -21.77
C LYS A 5 -7.79 -14.49 -20.46
N TYR A 6 -8.30 -13.26 -20.49
CA TYR A 6 -8.77 -12.54 -19.30
C TYR A 6 -10.30 -12.47 -19.18
N ALA A 7 -11.05 -13.03 -20.13
CA ALA A 7 -12.51 -12.85 -20.20
C ALA A 7 -13.20 -13.32 -18.91
N PHE A 8 -12.89 -14.55 -18.47
CA PHE A 8 -13.50 -15.11 -17.27
C PHE A 8 -13.13 -14.33 -16.00
N VAL A 9 -11.83 -14.08 -15.80
CA VAL A 9 -11.38 -13.38 -14.60
C VAL A 9 -11.91 -11.95 -14.56
N SER A 10 -12.01 -11.28 -15.71
CA SER A 10 -12.63 -9.96 -15.81
C SER A 10 -14.10 -9.98 -15.41
N ALA A 11 -14.88 -10.91 -15.94
CA ALA A 11 -16.30 -11.05 -15.59
C ALA A 11 -16.49 -11.35 -14.09
N TYR A 12 -15.67 -12.25 -13.53
CA TYR A 12 -15.72 -12.61 -12.12
C TYR A 12 -15.38 -11.41 -11.22
N LEU A 13 -14.28 -10.70 -11.50
CA LEU A 13 -13.83 -9.58 -10.68
C LEU A 13 -14.73 -8.35 -10.81
N LYS A 14 -15.26 -8.07 -12.02
CA LYS A 14 -16.24 -7.01 -12.22
C LYS A 14 -17.58 -7.33 -11.52
N GLY A 15 -17.98 -8.59 -11.46
CA GLY A 15 -19.12 -9.01 -10.64
C GLY A 15 -18.89 -8.79 -9.13
N ALA A 16 -17.66 -9.02 -8.67
CA ALA A 16 -17.28 -8.75 -7.27
C ALA A 16 -17.25 -7.25 -6.93
N GLU A 17 -16.93 -6.38 -7.90
CA GLU A 17 -16.98 -4.92 -7.72
C GLU A 17 -18.39 -4.37 -7.42
N ALA A 18 -19.46 -5.09 -7.76
CA ALA A 18 -20.83 -4.68 -7.46
C ALA A 18 -21.14 -4.64 -5.95
N LYS A 19 -20.32 -5.26 -5.12
CA LYS A 19 -20.50 -5.35 -3.66
C LYS A 19 -19.37 -4.69 -2.87
N ILE A 20 -18.72 -3.70 -3.45
CA ILE A 20 -17.64 -2.95 -2.79
C ILE A 20 -18.19 -1.83 -1.91
N LEU A 21 -17.31 -1.34 -1.02
CA LEU A 21 -17.58 -0.15 -0.23
C LEU A 21 -17.61 1.11 -1.12
N THR A 22 -18.68 1.89 -1.02
CA THR A 22 -18.87 3.13 -1.79
C THR A 22 -18.94 4.36 -0.88
N SER A 23 -18.89 5.55 -1.47
CA SER A 23 -19.09 6.81 -0.75
C SER A 23 -20.45 6.88 -0.03
N GLU A 24 -21.50 6.22 -0.56
CA GLU A 24 -22.82 6.16 0.09
C GLU A 24 -22.77 5.39 1.42
N HIS A 25 -22.02 4.28 1.48
CA HIS A 25 -21.79 3.54 2.72
C HIS A 25 -21.14 4.42 3.78
N ILE A 26 -20.11 5.19 3.40
CA ILE A 26 -19.46 6.14 4.33
C ILE A 26 -20.43 7.22 4.79
N ASN A 27 -21.26 7.76 3.89
CA ASN A 27 -22.27 8.74 4.27
C ASN A 27 -23.34 8.16 5.23
N ARG A 28 -23.62 6.86 5.16
CA ARG A 28 -24.44 6.16 6.15
C ARG A 28 -23.69 6.05 7.48
N MET A 29 -22.45 5.60 7.47
CA MET A 29 -21.61 5.47 8.67
C MET A 29 -21.38 6.80 9.38
N SER A 30 -21.27 7.92 8.65
CA SER A 30 -21.04 9.23 9.26
C SER A 30 -22.22 9.77 10.06
N LYS A 31 -23.40 9.22 9.88
CA LYS A 31 -24.61 9.63 10.60
C LYS A 31 -24.82 8.88 11.92
N THR A 32 -23.98 7.93 12.21
CA THR A 32 -24.19 6.99 13.31
C THR A 32 -22.92 6.88 14.16
N PRO A 33 -23.01 7.10 15.49
CA PRO A 33 -21.84 7.15 16.37
C PRO A 33 -21.41 5.78 16.88
N SER A 34 -22.20 4.69 16.69
CA SER A 34 -21.92 3.42 17.31
C SER A 34 -21.26 2.43 16.35
N LEU A 35 -20.42 1.53 16.90
CA LEU A 35 -19.82 0.43 16.15
C LEU A 35 -20.87 -0.42 15.43
N GLN A 36 -22.00 -0.71 16.11
CA GLN A 36 -23.07 -1.54 15.55
C GLN A 36 -23.69 -0.90 14.32
N ASP A 37 -23.92 0.42 14.35
CA ASP A 37 -24.47 1.16 13.23
C ASP A 37 -23.49 1.22 12.06
N VAL A 38 -22.19 1.37 12.34
CA VAL A 38 -21.14 1.33 11.31
C VAL A 38 -21.14 -0.03 10.59
N LEU A 39 -21.23 -1.14 11.32
CA LEU A 39 -21.28 -2.48 10.76
C LEU A 39 -22.56 -2.71 9.96
N GLU A 40 -23.72 -2.25 10.46
CA GLU A 40 -25.00 -2.34 9.74
C GLU A 40 -24.98 -1.52 8.44
N ALA A 41 -24.31 -0.34 8.43
CA ALA A 41 -24.21 0.51 7.25
C ALA A 41 -23.47 -0.14 6.06
N VAL A 42 -22.65 -1.17 6.30
CA VAL A 42 -21.87 -1.88 5.26
C VAL A 42 -22.36 -3.29 4.99
N LYS A 43 -23.43 -3.73 5.62
CA LYS A 43 -23.95 -5.11 5.59
C LYS A 43 -24.23 -5.63 4.18
N ASP A 44 -24.65 -4.78 3.26
CA ASP A 44 -24.92 -5.09 1.85
C ASP A 44 -23.65 -5.23 1.00
N THR A 45 -22.47 -4.97 1.57
CA THR A 45 -21.17 -5.18 0.91
C THR A 45 -20.61 -6.58 1.17
N ASP A 46 -19.63 -6.98 0.34
CA ASP A 46 -18.94 -8.28 0.52
C ASP A 46 -18.15 -8.34 1.84
N ILE A 47 -17.55 -7.24 2.26
CA ILE A 47 -16.83 -7.15 3.54
C ILE A 47 -17.78 -7.04 4.73
N GLY A 48 -18.92 -6.36 4.57
CA GLY A 48 -19.94 -6.25 5.61
C GLY A 48 -20.53 -7.63 5.95
N GLY A 49 -20.90 -8.41 4.92
CA GLY A 49 -21.37 -9.78 5.12
C GLY A 49 -20.33 -10.69 5.82
N TYR A 50 -19.03 -10.46 5.60
CA TYR A 50 -17.97 -11.16 6.34
C TYR A 50 -17.88 -10.74 7.81
N LEU A 51 -18.11 -9.46 8.09
CA LEU A 51 -18.03 -8.91 9.45
C LEU A 51 -19.26 -9.23 10.32
N GLU A 52 -20.38 -9.67 9.75
CA GLU A 52 -21.60 -10.07 10.51
C GLU A 52 -21.33 -11.19 11.51
N GLU A 53 -20.41 -12.10 11.19
CA GLU A 53 -20.04 -13.21 12.07
C GLU A 53 -18.90 -12.85 13.05
N ALA A 54 -18.36 -11.63 12.96
CA ALA A 54 -17.22 -11.20 13.73
C ALA A 54 -17.62 -10.71 15.11
N VAL A 55 -16.88 -11.13 16.15
CA VAL A 55 -17.00 -10.57 17.48
C VAL A 55 -15.97 -9.45 17.63
N ILE A 56 -16.40 -8.21 17.47
CA ILE A 56 -15.55 -7.01 17.50
C ILE A 56 -15.81 -6.26 18.81
N LYS A 57 -14.82 -6.23 19.70
CA LYS A 57 -14.86 -5.48 20.97
C LYS A 57 -13.85 -4.35 21.00
N THR A 58 -12.77 -4.46 20.25
CA THR A 58 -11.68 -3.50 20.17
C THR A 58 -11.35 -3.21 18.71
N PHE A 59 -10.60 -2.14 18.48
CA PHE A 59 -10.07 -1.85 17.16
C PHE A 59 -9.15 -2.99 16.66
N ASP A 60 -8.36 -3.59 17.55
CA ASP A 60 -7.46 -4.70 17.17
C ASP A 60 -8.24 -5.94 16.71
N ASP A 61 -9.42 -6.21 17.26
CA ASP A 61 -10.30 -7.26 16.76
C ASP A 61 -10.76 -6.94 15.35
N ALA A 62 -11.26 -5.73 15.13
CA ALA A 62 -11.70 -5.27 13.81
C ALA A 62 -10.56 -5.39 12.78
N ASP A 63 -9.36 -4.91 13.12
CA ASP A 63 -8.20 -4.94 12.24
C ASP A 63 -7.83 -6.37 11.83
N LYS A 64 -7.83 -7.32 12.76
CA LYS A 64 -7.60 -8.74 12.48
C LYS A 64 -8.62 -9.32 11.50
N TYR A 65 -9.92 -9.01 11.69
CA TYR A 65 -10.97 -9.50 10.78
C TYR A 65 -10.84 -8.90 9.39
N LEU A 66 -10.53 -7.61 9.28
CA LEU A 66 -10.33 -6.93 7.99
C LEU A 66 -9.17 -7.54 7.20
N TRP A 67 -8.02 -7.76 7.83
CA TRP A 67 -6.86 -8.38 7.19
C TRP A 67 -7.08 -9.85 6.85
N ARG A 68 -7.80 -10.60 7.70
CA ARG A 68 -8.19 -11.98 7.41
C ARG A 68 -9.08 -12.03 6.17
N TYR A 69 -10.10 -11.18 6.11
CA TYR A 69 -10.96 -11.04 4.94
C TYR A 69 -10.13 -10.81 3.67
N PHE A 70 -9.18 -9.88 3.71
CA PHE A 70 -8.33 -9.60 2.58
C PHE A 70 -7.49 -10.81 2.17
N GLY A 71 -6.87 -11.49 3.11
CA GLY A 71 -6.11 -12.72 2.87
C GLY A 71 -6.95 -13.81 2.21
N GLU A 72 -8.19 -14.04 2.69
CA GLU A 72 -9.12 -15.00 2.09
C GLU A 72 -9.52 -14.62 0.66
N ARG A 73 -9.69 -13.31 0.36
CA ARG A 73 -9.95 -12.84 -1.00
C ARG A 73 -8.76 -13.07 -1.94
N LEU A 74 -7.53 -12.89 -1.45
CA LEU A 74 -6.31 -13.21 -2.18
C LEU A 74 -6.20 -14.70 -2.48
N GLU A 75 -6.39 -15.56 -1.49
CA GLU A 75 -6.33 -17.01 -1.67
C GLU A 75 -7.45 -17.51 -2.62
N ARG A 76 -8.63 -16.94 -2.51
CA ARG A 76 -9.72 -17.24 -3.45
C ARG A 76 -9.34 -16.84 -4.88
N LEU A 77 -8.74 -15.67 -5.08
CA LEU A 77 -8.27 -15.22 -6.39
C LEU A 77 -7.19 -16.16 -6.96
N LYS A 78 -6.21 -16.55 -6.14
CA LYS A 78 -5.17 -17.51 -6.51
C LYS A 78 -5.74 -18.89 -6.87
N GLY A 79 -6.77 -19.32 -6.16
CA GLY A 79 -7.45 -20.60 -6.39
C GLY A 79 -8.31 -20.65 -7.64
N LEU A 80 -8.57 -19.54 -8.32
CA LEU A 80 -9.35 -19.53 -9.57
C LEU A 80 -8.53 -20.15 -10.70
N LYS A 81 -8.92 -21.36 -11.15
CA LYS A 81 -8.20 -22.11 -12.19
C LYS A 81 -8.02 -21.39 -13.53
N LEU A 82 -8.79 -20.32 -13.77
CA LEU A 82 -8.77 -19.56 -15.01
C LEU A 82 -7.98 -18.23 -14.89
N VAL A 83 -7.34 -17.95 -13.75
CA VAL A 83 -6.38 -16.86 -13.66
C VAL A 83 -5.08 -17.32 -14.34
N PRO A 84 -4.56 -16.54 -15.31
CA PRO A 84 -3.32 -16.89 -15.97
C PRO A 84 -2.14 -17.03 -15.00
N ALA A 85 -1.34 -18.09 -15.14
CA ALA A 85 -0.22 -18.38 -14.24
C ALA A 85 0.81 -17.24 -14.14
N ASP A 86 1.00 -16.50 -15.24
CA ASP A 86 1.89 -15.33 -15.25
C ASP A 86 1.38 -14.21 -14.31
N ILE A 87 0.05 -14.04 -14.23
CA ILE A 87 -0.57 -13.06 -13.35
C ILE A 87 -0.43 -13.48 -11.89
N LEU A 88 -0.50 -14.78 -11.59
CA LEU A 88 -0.26 -15.29 -10.24
C LEU A 88 1.15 -14.95 -9.74
N LYS A 89 2.17 -15.01 -10.61
CA LYS A 89 3.54 -14.60 -10.26
C LYS A 89 3.63 -13.11 -9.91
N VAL A 90 2.94 -12.26 -10.69
CA VAL A 90 2.91 -10.81 -10.39
C VAL A 90 2.12 -10.55 -9.11
N LEU A 91 1.03 -11.29 -8.88
CA LEU A 91 0.27 -11.20 -7.63
C LEU A 91 1.14 -11.60 -6.42
N ASP A 92 1.90 -12.68 -6.52
CA ASP A 92 2.83 -13.10 -5.46
C ASP A 92 3.90 -12.03 -5.21
N ALA A 93 4.46 -11.41 -6.25
CA ALA A 93 5.40 -10.30 -6.09
C ALA A 93 4.73 -9.05 -5.47
N TYR A 94 3.46 -8.78 -5.83
CA TYR A 94 2.72 -7.64 -5.29
C TYR A 94 2.44 -7.77 -3.79
N ILE A 95 2.04 -8.95 -3.31
CA ILE A 95 1.71 -9.15 -1.90
C ILE A 95 2.93 -9.10 -0.97
N VAL A 96 4.16 -9.22 -1.47
CA VAL A 96 5.40 -9.03 -0.68
C VAL A 96 5.46 -7.66 -0.02
N LYS A 97 4.68 -6.67 -0.48
CA LYS A 97 4.58 -5.38 0.22
C LYS A 97 4.13 -5.52 1.68
N TYR A 98 3.30 -6.53 1.98
CA TYR A 98 2.86 -6.78 3.36
C TYR A 98 3.99 -7.38 4.20
N ASP A 99 4.83 -8.20 3.59
CA ASP A 99 6.06 -8.67 4.24
C ASP A 99 7.00 -7.49 4.53
N VAL A 100 7.18 -6.58 3.57
CA VAL A 100 7.98 -5.35 3.77
C VAL A 100 7.40 -4.48 4.89
N LEU A 101 6.07 -4.30 4.95
CA LEU A 101 5.42 -3.57 6.05
C LEU A 101 5.64 -4.25 7.39
N ASN A 102 5.54 -5.58 7.45
CA ASN A 102 5.80 -6.36 8.65
C ASN A 102 7.27 -6.27 9.10
N ILE A 103 8.22 -6.32 8.15
CA ILE A 103 9.65 -6.13 8.44
C ILE A 103 9.90 -4.74 9.04
N LYS A 104 9.33 -3.68 8.42
CA LYS A 104 9.45 -2.31 8.94
C LYS A 104 8.86 -2.19 10.35
N ALA A 105 7.70 -2.81 10.60
CA ALA A 105 7.08 -2.82 11.92
C ALA A 105 7.96 -3.56 12.96
N ALA A 106 8.58 -4.69 12.61
CA ALA A 106 9.51 -5.41 13.47
C ALA A 106 10.76 -4.56 13.79
N LEU A 107 11.38 -3.94 12.77
CA LEU A 107 12.52 -3.02 12.96
C LEU A 107 12.17 -1.86 13.90
N GLN A 108 10.92 -1.37 13.83
CA GLN A 108 10.43 -0.32 14.72
C GLN A 108 10.19 -0.81 16.15
N GLY A 109 9.90 -2.08 16.33
CA GLY A 109 9.71 -2.72 17.63
C GLY A 109 11.00 -2.89 18.44
N ILE A 110 12.14 -3.18 17.78
CA ILE A 110 13.42 -3.49 18.41
C ILE A 110 13.82 -2.47 19.49
N PRO A 111 13.90 -1.15 19.21
CA PRO A 111 14.35 -0.18 20.22
C PRO A 111 13.42 -0.03 21.42
N THR A 112 12.16 -0.44 21.29
CA THR A 112 11.14 -0.29 22.32
C THR A 112 10.89 -1.58 23.10
N GLY A 113 11.40 -2.70 22.62
CA GLY A 113 11.10 -4.04 23.14
C GLY A 113 9.63 -4.45 23.03
N LYS A 114 8.84 -3.71 22.24
CA LYS A 114 7.41 -3.99 22.04
C LYS A 114 7.19 -4.86 20.83
N LYS A 115 6.37 -5.89 20.97
CA LYS A 115 5.90 -6.67 19.83
C LYS A 115 5.11 -5.78 18.88
N ALA A 116 5.44 -5.86 17.59
CA ALA A 116 4.73 -5.14 16.56
C ALA A 116 3.44 -5.89 16.15
N ASN A 117 2.39 -5.14 15.84
CA ASN A 117 1.20 -5.72 15.23
C ASN A 117 1.52 -6.10 13.78
N MET A 118 1.33 -7.38 13.44
CA MET A 118 1.64 -7.92 12.12
C MET A 118 0.40 -8.03 11.25
N ILE A 119 0.58 -7.78 9.97
CA ILE A 119 -0.45 -7.98 8.94
C ILE A 119 -0.41 -9.47 8.54
N PRO A 120 -1.50 -10.26 8.74
CA PRO A 120 -1.52 -11.69 8.42
C PRO A 120 -1.73 -11.92 6.92
N VAL A 121 -0.87 -11.35 6.11
CA VAL A 121 -0.81 -11.48 4.64
C VAL A 121 0.66 -11.50 4.23
N GLY A 122 0.98 -12.21 3.16
CA GLY A 122 2.33 -12.27 2.60
C GLY A 122 2.98 -13.63 2.74
N VAL A 123 4.24 -13.68 2.36
CA VAL A 123 5.05 -14.92 2.33
C VAL A 123 5.41 -15.37 3.75
N ILE A 124 5.80 -14.44 4.62
CA ILE A 124 6.14 -14.72 6.02
C ILE A 124 4.93 -15.32 6.76
N HIS A 125 3.73 -14.74 6.53
CA HIS A 125 2.49 -15.30 7.06
C HIS A 125 2.23 -16.73 6.56
N GLY A 126 2.39 -16.95 5.25
CA GLY A 126 2.21 -18.26 4.62
C GLY A 126 3.17 -19.35 5.15
N HIS A 127 4.32 -18.97 5.71
CA HIS A 127 5.26 -19.86 6.38
C HIS A 127 5.01 -19.99 7.90
N GLY A 128 4.03 -19.28 8.46
CA GLY A 128 3.72 -19.30 9.89
C GLY A 128 4.73 -18.57 10.78
N LEU A 129 5.53 -17.65 10.22
CA LEU A 129 6.67 -17.01 10.90
C LEU A 129 6.38 -15.58 11.40
N LEU A 130 5.10 -15.14 11.42
CA LEU A 130 4.77 -13.78 11.87
C LEU A 130 5.04 -13.55 13.36
N ASP A 131 4.81 -14.54 14.20
CA ASP A 131 5.05 -14.40 15.64
C ASP A 131 6.55 -14.29 15.95
N GLU A 132 7.39 -15.03 15.22
CA GLU A 132 8.84 -14.94 15.32
C GLU A 132 9.35 -13.59 14.83
N LEU A 133 8.80 -13.09 13.71
CA LEU A 133 9.11 -11.75 13.22
C LEU A 133 8.69 -10.67 14.22
N SER A 134 7.48 -10.77 14.78
CA SER A 134 6.96 -9.82 15.76
C SER A 134 7.77 -9.78 17.05
N GLY A 135 8.34 -10.94 17.44
CA GLY A 135 9.17 -11.08 18.62
C GLY A 135 10.67 -10.90 18.39
N ALA A 136 11.09 -10.47 17.20
CA ALA A 136 12.51 -10.32 16.89
C ALA A 136 13.14 -9.21 17.76
N GLU A 137 14.19 -9.58 18.49
CA GLU A 137 14.89 -8.68 19.43
C GLU A 137 16.02 -7.87 18.76
N ASN A 138 16.43 -8.30 17.57
CA ASN A 138 17.52 -7.67 16.79
C ASN A 138 17.36 -7.93 15.29
N VAL A 139 18.17 -7.26 14.49
CA VAL A 139 18.14 -7.36 13.03
C VAL A 139 18.50 -8.76 12.54
N ASP A 140 19.39 -9.48 13.22
CA ASP A 140 19.78 -10.83 12.82
C ASP A 140 18.65 -11.85 13.00
N ALA A 141 17.82 -11.67 14.03
CA ALA A 141 16.59 -12.46 14.18
C ALA A 141 15.61 -12.22 13.02
N ILE A 142 15.45 -10.96 12.57
CA ILE A 142 14.65 -10.63 11.38
C ILE A 142 15.24 -11.29 10.14
N LYS A 143 16.56 -11.18 9.90
CA LYS A 143 17.22 -11.82 8.75
C LYS A 143 17.01 -13.34 8.72
N LYS A 144 17.05 -14.00 9.88
CA LYS A 144 16.79 -15.43 9.99
C LYS A 144 15.37 -15.76 9.50
N VAL A 145 14.35 -15.04 9.96
CA VAL A 145 12.95 -15.21 9.49
C VAL A 145 12.86 -15.02 7.97
N LEU A 146 13.55 -14.02 7.43
CA LEU A 146 13.55 -13.75 5.98
C LEU A 146 14.17 -14.89 5.16
N VAL A 147 15.25 -15.49 5.64
CA VAL A 147 15.86 -16.65 4.99
C VAL A 147 14.92 -17.86 5.05
N GLU A 148 14.34 -18.15 6.20
CA GLU A 148 13.41 -19.27 6.41
C GLU A 148 12.13 -19.12 5.58
N SER A 149 11.64 -17.89 5.40
CA SER A 149 10.48 -17.58 4.55
C SER A 149 10.80 -17.45 3.06
N LYS A 150 12.03 -17.74 2.63
CA LYS A 150 12.49 -17.59 1.23
C LYS A 150 12.53 -16.15 0.72
N LEU A 151 12.58 -15.19 1.60
CA LEU A 151 12.78 -13.77 1.31
C LEU A 151 14.24 -13.32 1.52
N GLY A 152 15.20 -14.21 1.30
CA GLY A 152 16.64 -13.95 1.53
C GLY A 152 17.19 -12.71 0.81
N ALA A 153 16.61 -12.32 -0.33
CA ALA A 153 16.98 -11.08 -1.01
C ALA A 153 16.74 -9.83 -0.13
N TYR A 154 15.70 -9.83 0.71
CA TYR A 154 15.44 -8.74 1.67
C TYR A 154 16.34 -8.84 2.90
N ALA A 155 16.82 -10.04 3.27
CA ALA A 155 17.82 -10.19 4.33
C ALA A 155 19.12 -9.49 3.94
N SER A 156 19.58 -9.62 2.69
CA SER A 156 20.77 -8.92 2.18
C SER A 156 20.61 -7.39 2.21
N VAL A 157 19.41 -6.87 1.96
CA VAL A 157 19.12 -5.42 2.10
C VAL A 157 19.33 -4.93 3.53
N LEU A 158 19.08 -5.78 4.53
CA LEU A 158 19.27 -5.47 5.93
C LEU A 158 20.72 -5.63 6.43
N GLU A 159 21.65 -6.18 5.64
CA GLU A 159 23.07 -6.26 6.03
C GLU A 159 23.70 -4.89 6.26
N GLU A 160 23.24 -3.89 5.51
CA GLU A 160 23.68 -2.50 5.68
C GLU A 160 22.89 -1.73 6.74
N TYR A 161 21.86 -2.37 7.34
CA TYR A 161 21.11 -1.77 8.42
C TYR A 161 21.90 -1.94 9.72
N THR A 162 22.63 -0.90 10.11
CA THR A 162 23.33 -0.85 11.41
C THR A 162 22.49 -0.08 12.43
N GLU A 163 22.39 -0.61 13.64
CA GLU A 163 21.80 0.13 14.76
C GLU A 163 22.56 1.46 14.93
N GLY A 164 21.83 2.57 14.82
CA GLY A 164 22.41 3.91 14.91
C GLY A 164 22.68 4.60 13.57
N THR A 165 22.34 4.02 12.42
CA THR A 165 22.30 4.76 11.16
C THR A 165 21.37 5.96 11.27
N LYS A 166 21.85 7.11 10.77
CA LYS A 166 21.29 8.45 10.94
C LYS A 166 19.80 8.61 10.60
N SER A 167 19.20 7.66 9.89
CA SER A 167 17.79 7.70 9.59
C SER A 167 17.23 6.30 9.43
N LYS A 168 16.37 5.91 10.36
CA LYS A 168 15.49 4.76 10.28
C LYS A 168 14.72 4.75 8.96
N PHE A 169 14.35 5.92 8.49
CA PHE A 169 13.66 6.13 7.23
C PHE A 169 14.47 5.63 6.02
N LEU A 170 15.78 5.85 5.97
CA LEU A 170 16.63 5.38 4.86
C LEU A 170 16.69 3.85 4.81
N GLY A 171 16.71 3.17 5.97
CA GLY A 171 16.61 1.72 6.04
C GLY A 171 15.27 1.20 5.50
N GLU A 172 14.17 1.89 5.82
CA GLU A 172 12.85 1.59 5.27
C GLU A 172 12.77 1.85 3.75
N ALA A 173 13.41 2.93 3.27
CA ALA A 173 13.47 3.26 1.85
C ALA A 173 14.24 2.21 1.02
N ARG A 174 15.28 1.58 1.58
CA ARG A 174 15.98 0.45 0.96
C ARG A 174 15.06 -0.75 0.73
N LEU A 175 14.23 -1.08 1.72
CA LEU A 175 13.24 -2.16 1.59
C LEU A 175 12.20 -1.85 0.51
N ASP A 176 11.71 -0.61 0.46
CA ASP A 176 10.78 -0.16 -0.59
C ASP A 176 11.43 -0.24 -1.97
N ARG A 177 12.67 0.21 -2.12
CA ARG A 177 13.42 0.10 -3.37
C ARG A 177 13.54 -1.34 -3.83
N ALA A 178 13.91 -2.26 -2.94
CA ALA A 178 14.01 -3.68 -3.26
C ALA A 178 12.65 -4.26 -3.69
N TYR A 179 11.57 -3.91 -3.00
CA TYR A 179 10.22 -4.33 -3.32
C TYR A 179 9.79 -3.85 -4.72
N TYR A 180 9.85 -2.55 -4.98
CA TYR A 180 9.39 -1.99 -6.26
C TYR A 180 10.23 -2.44 -7.44
N THR A 181 11.55 -2.59 -7.26
CA THR A 181 12.45 -3.12 -8.28
C THR A 181 12.06 -4.56 -8.66
N ASN A 182 11.80 -5.42 -7.67
CA ASN A 182 11.37 -6.79 -7.90
C ASN A 182 9.98 -6.85 -8.56
N LEU A 183 9.02 -6.07 -8.07
CA LEU A 183 7.66 -6.02 -8.62
C LEU A 183 7.65 -5.58 -10.09
N LEU A 184 8.39 -4.53 -10.41
CA LEU A 184 8.50 -4.02 -11.79
C LEU A 184 9.20 -5.04 -12.71
N SER A 185 10.29 -5.67 -12.23
CA SER A 185 10.98 -6.73 -12.96
C SER A 185 10.05 -7.90 -13.27
N MET A 186 9.25 -8.32 -12.28
CA MET A 186 8.27 -9.40 -12.48
C MET A 186 7.22 -9.01 -13.53
N ALA A 187 6.68 -7.78 -13.46
CA ALA A 187 5.73 -7.31 -14.46
C ALA A 187 6.34 -7.26 -15.87
N LYS A 188 7.60 -6.82 -16.02
CA LYS A 188 8.31 -6.78 -17.30
C LYS A 188 8.59 -8.19 -17.87
N SER A 189 8.65 -9.22 -17.02
CA SER A 189 8.98 -10.60 -17.42
C SER A 189 7.82 -11.40 -18.01
N ILE A 190 6.58 -10.92 -17.85
CA ILE A 190 5.38 -11.66 -18.30
C ILE A 190 4.84 -11.15 -19.62
N GLN A 191 4.11 -12.00 -20.33
CA GLN A 191 3.37 -11.62 -21.52
C GLN A 191 2.28 -10.59 -21.14
N ASP A 192 2.13 -9.53 -21.92
CA ASP A 192 1.21 -8.40 -21.68
C ASP A 192 1.54 -7.57 -20.41
N GLY A 193 2.69 -7.82 -19.77
CA GLY A 193 3.08 -7.16 -18.53
C GLY A 193 3.41 -5.68 -18.68
N PHE A 194 3.57 -5.16 -19.89
CA PHE A 194 3.87 -3.74 -20.12
C PHE A 194 2.82 -2.78 -19.52
N LEU A 195 1.55 -3.21 -19.51
CA LEU A 195 0.48 -2.41 -18.89
C LEU A 195 0.63 -2.38 -17.37
N LEU A 196 0.95 -3.52 -16.74
CA LEU A 196 1.23 -3.61 -15.32
C LEU A 196 2.51 -2.85 -14.96
N ALA A 197 3.56 -2.98 -15.77
CA ALA A 197 4.79 -2.24 -15.59
C ALA A 197 4.54 -0.73 -15.57
N LYS A 198 3.69 -0.21 -16.48
CA LYS A 198 3.29 1.20 -16.47
C LYS A 198 2.57 1.60 -15.17
N ALA A 199 1.64 0.78 -14.68
CA ALA A 199 0.95 1.05 -13.42
C ALA A 199 1.94 1.05 -12.23
N PHE A 200 2.87 0.11 -12.20
CA PHE A 200 3.88 0.04 -11.14
C PHE A 200 4.90 1.18 -11.24
N SER A 201 5.24 1.65 -12.45
CA SER A 201 6.06 2.87 -12.61
C SER A 201 5.36 4.12 -12.04
N ILE A 202 4.04 4.25 -12.12
CA ILE A 202 3.30 5.32 -11.43
C ILE A 202 3.38 5.14 -9.90
N MET A 203 3.29 3.91 -9.40
CA MET A 203 3.47 3.65 -7.97
C MET A 203 4.89 4.00 -7.51
N ILE A 204 5.89 3.74 -8.34
CA ILE A 204 7.29 4.14 -8.10
C ILE A 204 7.41 5.66 -8.04
N ASP A 205 6.80 6.40 -8.96
CA ASP A 205 6.81 7.87 -8.89
C ASP A 205 6.22 8.38 -7.58
N MET A 206 5.11 7.80 -7.11
CA MET A 206 4.52 8.19 -5.83
C MET A 206 5.41 7.83 -4.64
N ALA A 207 6.08 6.67 -4.67
CA ALA A 207 7.06 6.30 -3.64
C ALA A 207 8.28 7.22 -3.65
N ASN A 208 8.78 7.60 -4.83
CA ASN A 208 9.84 8.58 -4.97
C ASN A 208 9.41 9.96 -4.46
N LEU A 209 8.18 10.40 -4.75
CA LEU A 209 7.67 11.67 -4.20
C LEU A 209 7.58 11.63 -2.66
N GLN A 210 7.17 10.50 -2.05
CA GLN A 210 7.20 10.34 -0.59
C GLN A 210 8.64 10.43 -0.07
N LEU A 211 9.59 9.71 -0.69
CA LEU A 211 11.01 9.76 -0.35
C LEU A 211 11.57 11.19 -0.44
N ILE A 212 11.36 11.87 -1.57
CA ILE A 212 11.85 13.21 -1.86
C ILE A 212 11.32 14.21 -0.83
N ASN A 213 10.00 14.27 -0.65
CA ASN A 213 9.40 15.25 0.25
C ASN A 213 9.86 15.03 1.70
N ARG A 214 9.92 13.78 2.15
CA ARG A 214 10.39 13.46 3.50
C ARG A 214 11.88 13.78 3.67
N ALA A 215 12.72 13.44 2.70
CA ALA A 215 14.15 13.76 2.72
C ALA A 215 14.41 15.27 2.81
N ILE A 216 13.65 16.08 2.07
CA ILE A 216 13.74 17.55 2.12
C ILE A 216 13.29 18.06 3.50
N ILE A 217 12.17 17.56 4.01
CA ILE A 217 11.62 18.00 5.31
C ILE A 217 12.54 17.64 6.47
N GLU A 218 13.16 16.46 6.43
CA GLU A 218 14.09 15.98 7.47
C GLU A 218 15.53 16.48 7.26
N GLY A 219 15.85 17.13 6.12
CA GLY A 219 17.17 17.68 5.81
C GLY A 219 18.23 16.62 5.51
N ILE A 220 17.83 15.47 4.96
CA ILE A 220 18.68 14.29 4.65
C ILE A 220 18.76 14.00 3.15
N GLY A 221 18.60 15.03 2.31
CA GLY A 221 18.54 14.87 0.85
C GLY A 221 19.74 14.16 0.25
N SER A 222 20.95 14.50 0.69
CA SER A 222 22.20 13.89 0.19
C SER A 222 22.33 12.40 0.49
N GLU A 223 21.73 11.94 1.59
CA GLU A 223 21.72 10.52 1.97
C GLU A 223 20.58 9.75 1.30
N ALA A 224 19.47 10.45 0.98
CA ALA A 224 18.29 9.84 0.35
C ALA A 224 18.48 9.58 -1.16
N ASP A 225 19.41 10.27 -1.81
CA ASP A 225 19.64 10.21 -3.25
C ASP A 225 19.91 8.77 -3.77
N GLU A 226 20.65 7.98 -3.00
CA GLU A 226 20.95 6.58 -3.35
C GLU A 226 19.75 5.63 -3.23
N PHE A 227 18.64 6.04 -2.58
CA PHE A 227 17.44 5.21 -2.38
C PHE A 227 16.33 5.50 -3.37
N VAL A 228 16.55 6.42 -4.29
CA VAL A 228 15.62 6.66 -5.41
C VAL A 228 15.37 5.35 -6.16
N ILE A 229 14.10 5.07 -6.42
CA ILE A 229 13.66 3.88 -7.14
C ILE A 229 13.67 4.18 -8.63
N SER A 230 14.42 3.39 -9.39
CA SER A 230 14.55 3.57 -10.84
C SER A 230 13.28 3.16 -11.60
N ASP A 231 13.19 3.59 -12.87
CA ASP A 231 12.09 3.25 -13.78
C ASP A 231 10.72 3.83 -13.38
N GLY A 232 10.69 5.00 -12.74
CA GLY A 232 9.46 5.77 -12.57
C GLY A 232 8.83 6.14 -13.91
N TYR A 233 7.53 6.45 -13.93
CA TYR A 233 6.80 6.77 -15.15
C TYR A 233 7.14 8.17 -15.70
N MET A 234 7.19 9.19 -14.83
CA MET A 234 7.54 10.58 -15.16
C MET A 234 8.72 11.09 -14.33
N ILE A 235 8.99 10.48 -13.17
CA ILE A 235 10.08 10.85 -12.29
C ILE A 235 11.23 9.87 -12.54
N SER A 236 12.09 10.18 -13.52
CA SER A 236 13.32 9.41 -13.75
C SER A 236 14.30 9.61 -12.58
N ASP A 237 15.32 8.76 -12.50
CA ASP A 237 16.39 8.86 -11.51
C ASP A 237 17.01 10.28 -11.49
N THR A 238 17.24 10.84 -12.66
CA THR A 238 17.81 12.21 -12.81
C THR A 238 16.84 13.25 -12.27
N VAL A 239 15.55 13.15 -12.59
CA VAL A 239 14.52 14.07 -12.07
C VAL A 239 14.38 13.95 -10.57
N ALA A 240 14.36 12.73 -10.03
CA ALA A 240 14.23 12.51 -8.58
C ALA A 240 15.41 13.11 -7.80
N LYS A 241 16.63 12.91 -8.30
CA LYS A 241 17.86 13.47 -7.71
C LYS A 241 17.92 14.98 -7.78
N ASP A 242 17.44 15.56 -8.88
CA ASP A 242 17.29 17.00 -9.00
C ASP A 242 16.29 17.54 -7.97
N LEU A 243 15.10 16.93 -7.88
CA LEU A 243 14.05 17.33 -6.93
C LEU A 243 14.51 17.28 -5.47
N ILE A 244 15.30 16.29 -5.07
CA ILE A 244 15.85 16.19 -3.70
C ILE A 244 16.73 17.40 -3.35
N SER A 245 17.37 18.02 -4.32
CA SER A 245 18.22 19.19 -4.11
C SER A 245 17.45 20.50 -3.91
N HIS A 246 16.15 20.51 -4.18
CA HIS A 246 15.28 21.68 -4.09
C HIS A 246 14.75 21.89 -2.66
N LYS A 247 14.18 23.09 -2.43
CA LYS A 247 13.33 23.31 -1.25
C LYS A 247 11.93 22.77 -1.52
N LEU A 248 11.21 22.36 -0.49
CA LEU A 248 9.86 21.83 -0.62
C LEU A 248 8.92 22.75 -1.42
N ALA A 249 9.05 24.08 -1.22
CA ALA A 249 8.23 25.07 -1.92
C ALA A 249 8.51 25.17 -3.43
N ASP A 250 9.66 24.70 -3.90
CA ASP A 250 10.08 24.80 -5.31
C ASP A 250 9.66 23.57 -6.12
N ILE A 251 9.30 22.44 -5.45
CA ILE A 251 8.92 21.19 -6.09
C ILE A 251 7.76 21.35 -7.07
N PRO A 252 6.67 22.10 -6.79
CA PRO A 252 5.59 22.30 -7.76
C PRO A 252 6.08 22.93 -9.08
N GLY A 253 6.98 23.91 -8.97
CA GLY A 253 7.59 24.55 -10.15
C GLY A 253 8.47 23.60 -10.95
N ALA A 254 9.28 22.78 -10.29
CA ALA A 254 10.14 21.78 -10.91
C ALA A 254 9.32 20.67 -11.62
N LEU A 255 8.12 20.37 -11.14
CA LEU A 255 7.17 19.42 -11.76
C LEU A 255 6.18 20.12 -12.72
N GLY A 256 6.42 21.39 -13.08
CA GLY A 256 5.55 22.18 -13.95
C GLY A 256 5.27 21.50 -15.28
N GLY A 257 4.00 21.54 -15.73
CA GLY A 257 3.55 20.91 -16.96
C GLY A 257 3.37 19.38 -16.88
N THR A 258 3.63 18.75 -15.73
CA THR A 258 3.32 17.33 -15.49
C THR A 258 2.01 17.18 -14.73
N GLN A 259 1.41 15.97 -14.78
CA GLN A 259 0.25 15.64 -13.94
C GLN A 259 0.54 15.65 -12.42
N TYR A 260 1.82 15.74 -12.03
CA TYR A 260 2.26 15.72 -10.63
C TYR A 260 2.40 17.11 -10.01
N GLN A 261 2.34 18.18 -10.82
CA GLN A 261 2.40 19.55 -10.34
C GLN A 261 1.34 19.82 -9.25
N GLY A 262 0.07 19.50 -9.53
CA GLY A 262 -1.03 19.69 -8.59
C GLY A 262 -0.89 18.86 -7.30
N ILE A 263 -0.27 17.67 -7.41
CA ILE A 263 0.05 16.85 -6.23
C ILE A 263 1.08 17.57 -5.34
N ALA A 264 2.13 18.10 -5.96
CA ALA A 264 3.18 18.83 -5.24
C ALA A 264 2.64 20.12 -4.60
N GLU A 265 1.74 20.84 -5.27
CA GLU A 265 1.06 22.02 -4.70
C GLU A 265 0.24 21.66 -3.45
N GLU A 266 -0.54 20.56 -3.49
CA GLU A 266 -1.32 20.09 -2.34
C GLU A 266 -0.41 19.60 -1.20
N VAL A 267 0.72 18.94 -1.50
CA VAL A 267 1.75 18.55 -0.54
C VAL A 267 2.32 19.77 0.19
N VAL A 268 2.75 20.79 -0.55
CA VAL A 268 3.30 22.03 0.03
C VAL A 268 2.26 22.73 0.91
N ALA A 269 1.02 22.83 0.46
CA ALA A 269 -0.08 23.42 1.21
C ALA A 269 -0.38 22.64 2.49
N SER A 270 -0.45 21.29 2.39
CA SER A 270 -0.69 20.41 3.54
C SER A 270 0.42 20.53 4.58
N TYR A 271 1.69 20.47 4.18
CA TYR A 271 2.81 20.62 5.09
C TYR A 271 2.87 22.02 5.72
N SER A 272 2.59 23.06 4.95
CA SER A 272 2.59 24.44 5.46
C SER A 272 1.57 24.62 6.60
N ARG A 273 0.43 23.95 6.49
CA ARG A 273 -0.67 23.99 7.46
C ARG A 273 -0.41 23.11 8.69
N THR A 274 0.06 21.88 8.48
CA THR A 274 0.08 20.85 9.53
C THR A 274 1.45 20.63 10.16
N LYS A 275 2.52 20.96 9.42
CA LYS A 275 3.91 20.60 9.75
C LYS A 275 4.11 19.09 9.95
N SER A 276 3.24 18.27 9.39
CA SER A 276 3.24 16.81 9.54
C SER A 276 3.70 16.13 8.25
N VAL A 277 4.71 15.27 8.37
CA VAL A 277 5.15 14.37 7.28
C VAL A 277 4.04 13.38 6.94
N THR A 278 3.33 12.86 7.95
CA THR A 278 2.21 11.94 7.72
C THR A 278 1.12 12.56 6.85
N ALA A 279 0.78 13.84 7.07
CA ALA A 279 -0.21 14.53 6.23
C ALA A 279 0.26 14.69 4.77
N VAL A 280 1.57 14.81 4.54
CA VAL A 280 2.17 14.81 3.18
C VAL A 280 2.01 13.43 2.53
N GLU A 281 2.34 12.36 3.26
CA GLU A 281 2.22 10.99 2.79
C GLU A 281 0.77 10.63 2.43
N GLU A 282 -0.20 11.09 3.22
CA GLU A 282 -1.64 10.90 2.96
C GLU A 282 -2.11 11.59 1.67
N VAL A 283 -1.63 12.81 1.40
CA VAL A 283 -1.90 13.51 0.13
C VAL A 283 -1.41 12.69 -1.05
N ILE A 284 -0.17 12.20 -0.99
CA ILE A 284 0.43 11.40 -2.06
C ILE A 284 -0.33 10.08 -2.25
N ASP A 285 -0.73 9.40 -1.16
CA ASP A 285 -1.49 8.15 -1.23
C ASP A 285 -2.87 8.34 -1.86
N LYS A 286 -3.57 9.42 -1.54
CA LYS A 286 -4.85 9.78 -2.15
C LYS A 286 -4.71 9.98 -3.65
N HIS A 287 -3.70 10.72 -4.08
CA HIS A 287 -3.42 10.95 -5.50
C HIS A 287 -2.96 9.68 -6.22
N LYS A 288 -2.13 8.84 -5.58
CA LYS A 288 -1.74 7.53 -6.10
C LYS A 288 -2.98 6.69 -6.44
N PHE A 289 -3.94 6.60 -5.52
CA PHE A 289 -5.17 5.86 -5.77
C PHE A 289 -5.95 6.45 -6.97
N ARG A 290 -6.09 7.79 -7.06
CA ARG A 290 -6.78 8.46 -8.16
C ARG A 290 -6.13 8.13 -9.51
N LEU A 291 -4.81 8.26 -9.62
CA LEU A 291 -4.07 7.96 -10.85
C LEU A 291 -4.21 6.50 -11.27
N LEU A 292 -4.12 5.58 -10.32
CA LEU A 292 -4.31 4.16 -10.56
C LEU A 292 -5.75 3.84 -10.97
N ARG A 293 -6.75 4.49 -10.37
CA ARG A 293 -8.15 4.36 -10.77
C ARG A 293 -8.37 4.76 -12.23
N GLU A 294 -7.88 5.92 -12.63
CA GLU A 294 -8.00 6.42 -14.00
C GLU A 294 -7.34 5.49 -15.01
N MET A 295 -6.23 4.88 -14.65
CA MET A 295 -5.48 3.99 -15.54
C MET A 295 -6.05 2.57 -15.58
N LEU A 296 -6.46 2.01 -14.45
CA LEU A 296 -6.76 0.58 -14.31
C LEU A 296 -8.25 0.27 -14.47
N SER A 297 -9.13 1.11 -13.88
CA SER A 297 -10.57 0.83 -13.81
C SER A 297 -11.23 0.60 -15.17
N PRO A 298 -10.94 1.38 -16.23
CA PRO A 298 -11.59 1.19 -17.53
C PRO A 298 -11.03 0.00 -18.34
N ARG A 299 -9.96 -0.63 -17.88
CA ARG A 299 -9.20 -1.63 -18.62
C ARG A 299 -9.63 -3.05 -18.30
N VAL A 300 -10.77 -3.46 -18.83
CA VAL A 300 -11.23 -4.86 -18.80
C VAL A 300 -10.50 -5.73 -19.82
N LEU A 301 -10.55 -7.04 -19.67
CA LEU A 301 -9.94 -8.04 -20.57
C LEU A 301 -8.41 -7.89 -20.71
N THR A 302 -7.77 -7.37 -19.67
CA THR A 302 -6.32 -7.19 -19.58
C THR A 302 -5.83 -7.62 -18.18
N PRO A 303 -4.52 -7.80 -17.94
CA PRO A 303 -4.00 -8.09 -16.61
C PRO A 303 -4.33 -6.99 -15.58
N LEU A 304 -4.64 -5.78 -16.02
CA LEU A 304 -4.95 -4.65 -15.14
C LEU A 304 -6.22 -4.87 -14.30
N VAL A 305 -7.15 -5.73 -14.76
CA VAL A 305 -8.37 -6.04 -13.98
C VAL A 305 -8.03 -6.68 -12.63
N VAL A 306 -6.99 -7.51 -12.58
CA VAL A 306 -6.53 -8.14 -11.34
C VAL A 306 -5.87 -7.12 -10.41
N ALA A 307 -4.98 -6.28 -10.97
CA ALA A 307 -4.35 -5.22 -10.21
C ALA A 307 -5.38 -4.22 -9.64
N TRP A 308 -6.36 -3.85 -10.45
CA TRP A 308 -7.45 -2.98 -10.02
C TRP A 308 -8.27 -3.58 -8.88
N TYR A 309 -8.66 -4.84 -9.00
CA TYR A 309 -9.39 -5.53 -7.93
C TYR A 309 -8.64 -5.51 -6.60
N LEU A 310 -7.33 -5.76 -6.61
CA LEU A 310 -6.50 -5.72 -5.40
C LEU A 310 -6.47 -4.32 -4.79
N ILE A 311 -6.25 -3.29 -5.61
CA ILE A 311 -6.20 -1.90 -5.17
C ILE A 311 -7.53 -1.47 -4.55
N VAL A 312 -8.65 -1.90 -5.14
CA VAL A 312 -9.98 -1.64 -4.59
C VAL A 312 -10.16 -2.32 -3.25
N LYS A 313 -9.81 -3.60 -3.13
CA LYS A 313 -9.92 -4.33 -1.87
C LYS A 313 -9.03 -3.74 -0.76
N GLU A 314 -7.83 -3.31 -1.09
CA GLU A 314 -6.97 -2.58 -0.15
C GLU A 314 -7.57 -1.24 0.30
N SER A 315 -8.18 -0.52 -0.63
CA SER A 315 -8.85 0.74 -0.31
C SER A 315 -10.06 0.55 0.61
N GLU A 316 -10.82 -0.54 0.42
CA GLU A 316 -11.91 -0.91 1.33
C GLU A 316 -11.39 -1.17 2.75
N ILE A 317 -10.32 -1.97 2.89
CA ILE A 317 -9.68 -2.23 4.19
C ILE A 317 -9.21 -0.93 4.82
N ARG A 318 -8.47 -0.09 4.06
CA ARG A 318 -7.98 1.19 4.55
C ARG A 318 -9.12 2.10 5.04
N ASN A 319 -10.17 2.25 4.25
CA ASN A 319 -11.31 3.10 4.59
C ASN A 319 -12.01 2.59 5.86
N LEU A 320 -12.29 1.28 5.94
CA LEU A 320 -12.95 0.71 7.11
C LEU A 320 -12.08 0.80 8.37
N ARG A 321 -10.76 0.58 8.24
CA ARG A 321 -9.83 0.78 9.35
C ARG A 321 -9.88 2.22 9.89
N LEU A 322 -9.89 3.21 9.00
CA LEU A 322 -9.98 4.62 9.39
C LEU A 322 -11.30 4.92 10.08
N VAL A 323 -12.43 4.49 9.51
CA VAL A 323 -13.76 4.70 10.09
C VAL A 323 -13.90 4.00 11.45
N LEU A 324 -13.51 2.72 11.53
CA LEU A 324 -13.59 1.97 12.79
C LEU A 324 -12.68 2.56 13.85
N LYS A 325 -11.45 2.96 13.48
CA LYS A 325 -10.54 3.64 14.42
C LYS A 325 -11.15 4.94 14.93
N ALA A 326 -11.70 5.77 14.05
CA ALA A 326 -12.39 6.99 14.44
C ALA A 326 -13.58 6.71 15.37
N THR A 327 -14.37 5.67 15.07
CA THR A 327 -15.51 5.25 15.92
C THR A 327 -15.04 4.82 17.32
N PHE A 328 -13.99 4.01 17.42
CA PHE A 328 -13.42 3.60 18.72
C PHE A 328 -12.80 4.76 19.52
N ASP A 329 -12.23 5.74 18.82
CA ASP A 329 -11.63 6.93 19.43
C ASP A 329 -12.65 8.05 19.67
N ASN A 330 -13.94 7.84 19.34
CA ASN A 330 -15.01 8.83 19.41
C ASN A 330 -14.73 10.09 18.55
N ILE A 331 -14.06 9.92 17.42
CA ILE A 331 -13.82 10.98 16.41
C ILE A 331 -14.95 10.93 15.39
N PRO A 332 -15.62 12.05 15.08
CA PRO A 332 -16.66 12.09 14.05
C PRO A 332 -16.10 11.66 12.68
N VAL A 333 -16.81 10.76 11.98
CA VAL A 333 -16.39 10.30 10.65
C VAL A 333 -16.27 11.45 9.64
N GLU A 334 -17.01 12.53 9.83
CA GLU A 334 -16.91 13.75 9.02
C GLU A 334 -15.49 14.35 9.03
N GLU A 335 -14.76 14.26 10.15
CA GLU A 335 -13.40 14.79 10.27
C GLU A 335 -12.36 13.99 9.50
N ILE A 336 -12.68 12.72 9.19
CA ILE A 336 -11.77 11.82 8.44
C ILE A 336 -12.15 11.63 6.98
N LYS A 337 -13.25 12.23 6.49
CA LYS A 337 -13.76 12.03 5.13
C LYS A 337 -12.74 12.35 4.04
N ASP A 338 -11.94 13.39 4.25
CA ASP A 338 -10.94 13.82 3.26
C ASP A 338 -9.80 12.81 3.06
N TYR A 339 -9.62 11.90 4.02
CA TYR A 339 -8.61 10.82 3.96
C TYR A 339 -9.13 9.54 3.30
N LEU A 340 -10.44 9.44 3.05
CA LEU A 340 -11.05 8.26 2.43
C LEU A 340 -10.89 8.30 0.92
N VAL A 341 -10.72 7.13 0.31
CA VAL A 341 -10.54 6.96 -1.14
C VAL A 341 -11.54 5.96 -1.70
N PHE A 342 -12.20 6.28 -2.81
CA PHE A 342 -13.26 5.47 -3.40
C PHE A 342 -12.99 5.15 -4.86
N SER A 343 -13.42 3.95 -5.27
CA SER A 343 -13.36 3.49 -6.65
C SER A 343 -14.52 4.03 -7.52
N SER A 344 -15.61 4.45 -6.88
CA SER A 344 -16.81 5.01 -7.52
C SER A 344 -17.09 6.42 -7.03
#